data_b74f23a4ef437fa3152506d8bfb90646
#
_entry.id   b74f23a4ef437fa3152506d8bfb90646
#
_cell.length_a   1.000
_cell.length_b   1.000
_cell.length_c   1.000
_cell.angle_alpha   90.00
_cell.angle_beta   90.00
_cell.angle_gamma   90.00
#
_symmetry.space_group_name_H-M   'P 1'
#
loop_
_entity.id
_entity.type
_entity.pdbx_description
1 polymer ?
#
loop_
_entity_poly.entity_id
_entity_poly.type
_entity_poly.pdbx_seq_one_letter_code
_entity_poly.pdbx_strand_id
1 'polypeptide(L)'
;MHDRNQFEIYAFSFGPNTEDEMNLRIKAGVDHFHDVETMSHKDVAMLVRSVELDIAVDLGGFNQDCRTEIFAMSAAPIQISYIGFLGTMGAHYYDYLVADQTIIPEKNQKYYSEKIAYLPNYQVNDSKQSPPEIIFTRKDLGLPETGFVFCCFNNTFKITPTTFDGWGRILEQV
;
A
#
# COMPACT_ATOMS: atom_id res chain seq x y z
N MET A 1 -9.82 -11.53 -5.67
CA MET A 1 -10.24 -11.12 -7.03
C MET A 1 -11.58 -10.44 -6.90
N HIS A 2 -11.79 -9.34 -7.60
CA HIS A 2 -13.09 -8.68 -7.65
C HIS A 2 -14.09 -9.54 -8.46
N ASP A 3 -15.37 -9.41 -8.12
CA ASP A 3 -16.44 -10.01 -8.92
C ASP A 3 -16.62 -9.17 -10.20
N ARG A 4 -16.10 -9.66 -11.33
CA ARG A 4 -16.17 -8.97 -12.62
C ARG A 4 -17.58 -8.85 -13.21
N ASN A 5 -18.57 -9.45 -12.59
CA ASN A 5 -19.97 -9.21 -12.96
C ASN A 5 -20.53 -7.94 -12.29
N GLN A 6 -19.84 -7.44 -11.25
CA GLN A 6 -20.27 -6.27 -10.49
C GLN A 6 -19.28 -5.10 -10.59
N PHE A 7 -18.01 -5.38 -10.91
CA PHE A 7 -16.94 -4.39 -10.91
C PHE A 7 -16.12 -4.46 -12.19
N GLU A 8 -15.88 -3.33 -12.79
CA GLU A 8 -14.92 -3.14 -13.87
C GLU A 8 -13.68 -2.43 -13.30
N ILE A 9 -12.51 -3.04 -13.46
CA ILE A 9 -11.29 -2.63 -12.79
C ILE A 9 -10.33 -1.96 -13.76
N TYR A 10 -9.99 -0.72 -13.45
CA TYR A 10 -9.01 0.08 -14.15
C TYR A 10 -7.73 0.22 -13.33
N ALA A 11 -6.58 0.05 -13.95
CA ALA A 11 -5.28 0.36 -13.35
C ALA A 11 -4.60 1.48 -14.13
N PHE A 12 -4.15 2.51 -13.42
CA PHE A 12 -3.36 3.61 -13.96
C PHE A 12 -1.94 3.51 -13.38
N SER A 13 -1.00 3.01 -14.19
CA SER A 13 0.38 2.78 -13.78
C SER A 13 1.22 4.00 -14.12
N PHE A 14 1.88 4.59 -13.12
CA PHE A 14 2.80 5.72 -13.30
C PHE A 14 4.25 5.40 -12.90
N GLY A 15 4.53 4.17 -12.53
CA GLY A 15 5.89 3.67 -12.37
C GLY A 15 6.48 3.16 -13.70
N PRO A 16 7.79 2.87 -13.74
CA PRO A 16 8.46 2.38 -14.93
C PRO A 16 7.84 1.07 -15.41
N ASN A 17 7.59 0.97 -16.71
CA ASN A 17 7.06 -0.23 -17.33
C ASN A 17 8.19 -1.25 -17.53
N THR A 18 8.41 -2.11 -16.52
CA THR A 18 9.50 -3.09 -16.50
C THR A 18 9.18 -4.38 -17.29
N GLU A 19 7.91 -4.61 -17.64
CA GLU A 19 7.43 -5.84 -18.27
C GLU A 19 7.86 -7.14 -17.54
N ASP A 20 8.17 -7.02 -16.24
CA ASP A 20 8.47 -8.17 -15.39
C ASP A 20 7.22 -9.02 -15.12
N GLU A 21 7.42 -10.18 -14.51
CA GLU A 21 6.35 -11.14 -14.21
C GLU A 21 5.22 -10.50 -13.39
N MET A 22 5.56 -9.63 -12.43
CA MET A 22 4.57 -8.97 -11.57
C MET A 22 3.77 -7.92 -12.36
N ASN A 23 4.42 -7.14 -13.21
CA ASN A 23 3.77 -6.17 -14.08
C ASN A 23 2.78 -6.85 -15.03
N LEU A 24 3.20 -7.95 -15.69
CA LEU A 24 2.35 -8.75 -16.54
C LEU A 24 1.17 -9.37 -15.78
N ARG A 25 1.41 -9.82 -14.55
CA ARG A 25 0.36 -10.37 -13.70
C ARG A 25 -0.68 -9.31 -13.30
N ILE A 26 -0.25 -8.09 -12.99
CA ILE A 26 -1.15 -6.97 -12.69
C ILE A 26 -1.98 -6.61 -13.93
N LYS A 27 -1.34 -6.48 -15.08
CA LYS A 27 -2.02 -6.22 -16.36
C LYS A 27 -3.11 -7.26 -16.66
N ALA A 28 -2.81 -8.54 -16.44
CA ALA A 28 -3.79 -9.62 -16.62
C ALA A 28 -4.88 -9.67 -15.53
N GLY A 29 -4.65 -9.01 -14.40
CA GLY A 29 -5.55 -9.00 -13.25
C GLY A 29 -6.64 -7.95 -13.30
N VAL A 30 -6.55 -6.98 -14.22
CA VAL A 30 -7.50 -5.86 -14.38
C VAL A 30 -8.23 -5.95 -15.73
N ASP A 31 -9.30 -5.19 -15.89
CA ASP A 31 -10.03 -5.16 -17.16
C ASP A 31 -9.41 -4.13 -18.10
N HIS A 32 -8.93 -3.02 -17.57
CA HIS A 32 -8.24 -1.97 -18.33
C HIS A 32 -6.95 -1.56 -17.63
N PHE A 33 -5.86 -1.52 -18.39
CA PHE A 33 -4.56 -1.08 -17.91
C PHE A 33 -4.08 0.13 -18.73
N HIS A 34 -3.84 1.23 -18.06
CA HIS A 34 -3.33 2.46 -18.65
C HIS A 34 -1.93 2.76 -18.11
N ASP A 35 -0.96 2.83 -19.00
CA ASP A 35 0.36 3.38 -18.67
C ASP A 35 0.27 4.90 -18.79
N VAL A 36 0.44 5.56 -17.66
CA VAL A 36 0.33 7.03 -17.53
C VAL A 36 1.63 7.66 -17.03
N GLU A 37 2.76 6.93 -17.10
CA GLU A 37 4.07 7.38 -16.61
C GLU A 37 4.42 8.78 -17.13
N THR A 38 4.27 9.00 -18.45
CA THR A 38 4.67 10.24 -19.12
C THR A 38 3.56 11.30 -19.16
N MET A 39 2.35 10.99 -18.70
CA MET A 39 1.21 11.91 -18.74
C MET A 39 1.27 12.93 -17.61
N SER A 40 0.84 14.16 -17.86
CA SER A 40 0.66 15.16 -16.81
C SER A 40 -0.46 14.77 -15.84
N HIS A 41 -0.43 15.28 -14.59
CA HIS A 41 -1.50 15.05 -13.61
C HIS A 41 -2.88 15.42 -14.16
N LYS A 42 -2.94 16.52 -14.89
CA LYS A 42 -4.17 17.00 -15.56
C LYS A 42 -4.69 16.00 -16.59
N ASP A 43 -3.80 15.50 -17.44
CA ASP A 43 -4.19 14.57 -18.51
C ASP A 43 -4.67 13.24 -17.92
N VAL A 44 -4.03 12.77 -16.85
CA VAL A 44 -4.50 11.58 -16.13
C VAL A 44 -5.87 11.82 -15.50
N ALA A 45 -6.09 12.94 -14.83
CA ALA A 45 -7.39 13.26 -14.25
C ALA A 45 -8.49 13.36 -15.32
N MET A 46 -8.16 13.91 -16.50
CA MET A 46 -9.08 13.94 -17.63
C MET A 46 -9.36 12.55 -18.21
N LEU A 47 -8.35 11.72 -18.34
CA LEU A 47 -8.50 10.33 -18.77
C LEU A 47 -9.42 9.56 -17.81
N VAL A 48 -9.16 9.64 -16.50
CA VAL A 48 -9.99 8.99 -15.48
C VAL A 48 -11.45 9.42 -15.59
N ARG A 49 -11.72 10.71 -15.78
CA ARG A 49 -13.09 11.21 -16.01
C ARG A 49 -13.71 10.72 -17.32
N SER A 50 -12.90 10.60 -18.38
CA SER A 50 -13.40 10.20 -19.69
C SER A 50 -13.87 8.74 -19.73
N VAL A 51 -13.36 7.89 -18.81
CA VAL A 51 -13.82 6.51 -18.64
C VAL A 51 -14.91 6.39 -17.57
N GLU A 52 -15.43 7.54 -17.07
CA GLU A 52 -16.53 7.62 -16.11
C GLU A 52 -16.30 6.77 -14.85
N LEU A 53 -15.07 6.80 -14.31
CA LEU A 53 -14.70 6.03 -13.13
C LEU A 53 -15.51 6.49 -11.90
N ASP A 54 -16.21 5.59 -11.23
CA ASP A 54 -17.00 5.89 -10.03
C ASP A 54 -16.14 6.13 -8.80
N ILE A 55 -15.11 5.31 -8.64
CA ILE A 55 -14.24 5.31 -7.45
C ILE A 55 -12.78 5.30 -7.89
N ALA A 56 -12.02 6.30 -7.49
CA ALA A 56 -10.56 6.32 -7.64
C ALA A 56 -9.88 5.98 -6.31
N VAL A 57 -8.93 5.03 -6.36
CA VAL A 57 -8.17 4.59 -5.19
C VAL A 57 -6.71 4.98 -5.34
N ASP A 58 -6.23 5.80 -4.42
CA ASP A 58 -4.81 6.15 -4.29
C ASP A 58 -4.10 5.07 -3.46
N LEU A 59 -3.25 4.29 -4.11
CA LEU A 59 -2.46 3.23 -3.46
C LEU A 59 -1.10 3.73 -2.97
N GLY A 60 -0.74 4.97 -3.24
CA GLY A 60 0.55 5.57 -2.90
C GLY A 60 0.49 6.49 -1.68
N GLY A 61 -0.44 7.43 -1.68
CA GLY A 61 -0.48 8.51 -0.70
C GLY A 61 0.79 9.38 -0.77
N PHE A 62 1.26 9.89 0.35
CA PHE A 62 2.47 10.73 0.45
C PHE A 62 3.78 9.93 0.43
N ASN A 63 3.89 8.98 -0.48
CA ASN A 63 5.15 8.27 -0.72
C ASN A 63 6.01 9.03 -1.75
N GLN A 64 7.24 8.51 -1.97
CA GLN A 64 8.09 9.02 -3.03
C GLN A 64 7.37 8.92 -4.38
N ASP A 65 7.53 9.94 -5.22
CA ASP A 65 6.91 10.05 -6.55
C ASP A 65 5.38 10.03 -6.54
N CYS A 66 4.76 10.45 -5.42
CA CYS A 66 3.31 10.52 -5.30
C CYS A 66 2.71 11.48 -6.34
N ARG A 67 1.45 11.18 -6.74
CA ARG A 67 0.70 11.97 -7.73
C ARG A 67 -0.66 12.41 -7.18
N THR A 68 -0.66 12.88 -5.94
CA THR A 68 -1.87 13.34 -5.22
C THR A 68 -2.61 14.47 -5.91
N GLU A 69 -1.93 15.25 -6.77
CA GLU A 69 -2.51 16.30 -7.59
C GLU A 69 -3.58 15.79 -8.57
N ILE A 70 -3.53 14.52 -8.97
CA ILE A 70 -4.58 13.90 -9.78
C ILE A 70 -5.90 13.91 -9.01
N PHE A 71 -5.85 13.55 -7.73
CA PHE A 71 -7.02 13.55 -6.84
C PHE A 71 -7.47 14.96 -6.48
N ALA A 72 -6.55 15.91 -6.32
CA ALA A 72 -6.87 17.32 -6.12
C ALA A 72 -7.68 17.92 -7.27
N MET A 73 -7.60 17.34 -8.47
CA MET A 73 -8.40 17.72 -9.64
C MET A 73 -9.77 17.02 -9.67
N SER A 74 -10.17 16.31 -8.62
CA SER A 74 -11.42 15.54 -8.53
C SER A 74 -11.57 14.58 -9.71
N ALA A 75 -10.64 13.64 -9.82
CA ALA A 75 -10.57 12.68 -10.93
C ALA A 75 -11.80 11.75 -11.00
N ALA A 76 -12.39 11.40 -9.85
CA ALA A 76 -13.60 10.59 -9.76
C ALA A 76 -14.56 11.15 -8.70
N PRO A 77 -15.87 10.78 -8.73
CA PRO A 77 -16.86 11.18 -7.74
C PRO A 77 -16.53 10.79 -6.31
N ILE A 78 -15.89 9.62 -6.11
CA ILE A 78 -15.42 9.13 -4.81
C ILE A 78 -13.92 8.88 -4.90
N GLN A 79 -13.16 9.41 -3.97
CA GLN A 79 -11.71 9.31 -3.93
C GLN A 79 -11.24 8.76 -2.60
N ILE A 80 -10.45 7.68 -2.63
CA ILE A 80 -10.10 6.87 -1.47
C ILE A 80 -8.58 6.76 -1.36
N SER A 81 -8.04 6.91 -0.15
CA SER A 81 -6.66 6.54 0.17
C SER A 81 -6.60 5.13 0.75
N TYR A 82 -5.68 4.30 0.26
CA TYR A 82 -5.52 2.92 0.72
C TYR A 82 -4.08 2.43 0.63
N ILE A 83 -3.66 1.72 1.64
CA ILE A 83 -2.49 0.85 1.80
C ILE A 83 -1.12 1.52 1.78
N GLY A 84 -0.81 2.42 0.85
CA GLY A 84 0.54 2.98 0.71
C GLY A 84 0.92 3.98 1.80
N PHE A 85 -0.05 4.71 2.33
CA PHE A 85 0.14 5.71 3.38
C PHE A 85 -0.97 5.58 4.43
N LEU A 86 -0.58 5.36 5.69
CA LEU A 86 -1.52 5.08 6.80
C LEU A 86 -1.98 6.33 7.56
N GLY A 87 -1.39 7.48 7.28
CA GLY A 87 -1.80 8.76 7.85
C GLY A 87 -2.98 9.39 7.12
N THR A 88 -3.59 10.41 7.73
CA THR A 88 -4.54 11.25 7.00
C THR A 88 -3.83 11.97 5.86
N MET A 89 -4.49 12.06 4.71
CA MET A 89 -4.04 12.90 3.59
C MET A 89 -4.23 14.39 3.89
N GLY A 90 -5.06 14.73 4.90
CA GLY A 90 -5.31 16.10 5.34
C GLY A 90 -5.95 16.97 4.27
N ALA A 91 -6.61 16.37 3.29
CA ALA A 91 -7.12 17.04 2.10
C ALA A 91 -8.60 16.70 1.87
N HIS A 92 -9.39 17.72 1.60
CA HIS A 92 -10.84 17.60 1.45
C HIS A 92 -11.30 16.85 0.18
N TYR A 93 -10.36 16.55 -0.71
CA TYR A 93 -10.65 15.79 -1.94
C TYR A 93 -10.44 14.28 -1.78
N TYR A 94 -10.08 13.79 -0.60
CA TYR A 94 -10.19 12.39 -0.24
C TYR A 94 -11.43 12.19 0.63
N ASP A 95 -12.36 11.37 0.18
CA ASP A 95 -13.62 11.10 0.88
C ASP A 95 -13.42 10.06 1.98
N TYR A 96 -12.64 9.03 1.68
CA TYR A 96 -12.42 7.89 2.57
C TYR A 96 -10.94 7.51 2.67
N LEU A 97 -10.60 6.95 3.83
CA LEU A 97 -9.38 6.18 4.05
C LEU A 97 -9.77 4.77 4.48
N VAL A 98 -9.23 3.77 3.80
CA VAL A 98 -9.48 2.36 4.14
C VAL A 98 -8.52 1.94 5.25
N ALA A 99 -9.04 1.37 6.33
CA ALA A 99 -8.26 0.89 7.47
C ALA A 99 -8.94 -0.30 8.16
N ASP A 100 -8.32 -0.81 9.20
CA ASP A 100 -8.96 -1.65 10.21
C ASP A 100 -8.87 -1.00 11.60
N GLN A 101 -9.55 -1.60 12.58
CA GLN A 101 -9.61 -1.05 13.93
C GLN A 101 -8.27 -1.15 14.69
N THR A 102 -7.34 -1.98 14.23
CA THR A 102 -5.99 -2.08 14.81
C THR A 102 -5.16 -0.89 14.40
N ILE A 103 -5.21 -0.51 13.12
CA ILE A 103 -4.45 0.62 12.56
C ILE A 103 -5.06 1.95 13.01
N ILE A 104 -6.39 2.10 12.87
CA ILE A 104 -7.10 3.32 13.29
C ILE A 104 -8.23 2.93 14.25
N PRO A 105 -7.94 2.83 15.56
CA PRO A 105 -8.99 2.67 16.56
C PRO A 105 -10.01 3.82 16.48
N GLU A 106 -11.29 3.54 16.73
CA GLU A 106 -12.38 4.53 16.63
C GLU A 106 -12.09 5.87 17.37
N LYS A 107 -11.46 5.80 18.53
CA LYS A 107 -11.06 7.00 19.32
C LYS A 107 -10.08 7.92 18.57
N ASN A 108 -9.39 7.41 17.55
CA ASN A 108 -8.40 8.12 16.76
C ASN A 108 -8.96 8.70 15.47
N GLN A 109 -10.19 8.37 15.05
CA GLN A 109 -10.84 8.91 13.85
C GLN A 109 -10.83 10.45 13.81
N LYS A 110 -10.95 11.08 14.96
CA LYS A 110 -10.93 12.54 15.09
C LYS A 110 -9.68 13.24 14.57
N TYR A 111 -8.61 12.49 14.32
CA TYR A 111 -7.35 13.01 13.77
C TYR A 111 -7.26 12.89 12.26
N TYR A 112 -8.28 12.33 11.62
CA TYR A 112 -8.35 12.13 10.18
C TYR A 112 -9.38 13.05 9.57
N SER A 113 -9.08 13.62 8.41
CA SER A 113 -10.02 14.43 7.64
C SER A 113 -10.99 13.58 6.83
N GLU A 114 -10.55 12.38 6.46
CA GLU A 114 -11.33 11.40 5.70
C GLU A 114 -12.28 10.61 6.62
N LYS A 115 -13.36 10.10 6.05
CA LYS A 115 -14.15 9.07 6.70
C LYS A 115 -13.42 7.75 6.66
N ILE A 116 -13.38 7.01 7.77
CA ILE A 116 -12.70 5.72 7.82
C ILE A 116 -13.64 4.62 7.34
N ALA A 117 -13.25 3.95 6.26
CA ALA A 117 -13.91 2.74 5.77
C ALA A 117 -13.20 1.52 6.38
N TYR A 118 -13.85 0.88 7.35
CA TYR A 118 -13.25 -0.25 8.06
C TYR A 118 -13.39 -1.56 7.29
N LEU A 119 -12.26 -2.23 7.10
CA LEU A 119 -12.19 -3.64 6.70
C LEU A 119 -11.95 -4.51 7.92
N PRO A 120 -12.31 -5.81 7.88
CA PRO A 120 -11.97 -6.76 8.94
C PRO A 120 -10.46 -6.86 9.18
N ASN A 121 -9.68 -6.82 8.10
CA ASN A 121 -8.22 -6.76 8.11
C ASN A 121 -7.76 -5.79 7.02
N TYR A 122 -6.87 -4.88 7.38
CA TYR A 122 -6.32 -3.90 6.45
C TYR A 122 -5.33 -4.51 5.46
N GLN A 123 -4.44 -5.36 5.97
CA GLN A 123 -3.40 -5.97 5.17
C GLN A 123 -3.99 -7.06 4.27
N VAL A 124 -3.75 -6.92 2.98
CA VAL A 124 -4.09 -7.96 1.99
C VAL A 124 -2.84 -8.74 1.62
N ASN A 125 -3.02 -10.06 1.52
CA ASN A 125 -1.98 -10.98 1.09
C ASN A 125 -2.37 -11.60 -0.24
N ASP A 126 -1.34 -11.94 -1.02
CA ASP A 126 -1.54 -12.72 -2.22
C ASP A 126 -1.98 -14.15 -1.87
N SER A 127 -3.21 -14.50 -2.22
CA SER A 127 -3.76 -15.84 -1.97
C SER A 127 -3.02 -16.96 -2.72
N LYS A 128 -2.19 -16.61 -3.69
CA LYS A 128 -1.37 -17.56 -4.45
C LYS A 128 0.05 -17.67 -3.93
N GLN A 129 0.43 -16.86 -2.95
CA GLN A 129 1.74 -16.93 -2.34
C GLN A 129 1.83 -18.19 -1.48
N SER A 130 2.74 -19.08 -1.85
CA SER A 130 3.06 -20.28 -1.08
C SER A 130 4.33 -20.05 -0.26
N PRO A 131 4.46 -20.65 0.93
CA PRO A 131 5.75 -20.72 1.60
C PRO A 131 6.79 -21.34 0.68
N PRO A 132 8.08 -20.94 0.76
CA PRO A 132 9.12 -21.58 -0.02
C PRO A 132 9.19 -23.07 0.32
N GLU A 133 9.42 -23.92 -0.68
CA GLU A 133 9.60 -25.37 -0.48
C GLU A 133 10.87 -25.70 0.33
N ILE A 134 11.84 -24.77 0.35
CA ILE A 134 13.09 -24.91 1.07
C ILE A 134 12.87 -24.59 2.55
N ILE A 135 13.04 -25.57 3.40
CA ILE A 135 13.05 -25.39 4.85
C ILE A 135 14.50 -25.14 5.30
N PHE A 136 14.80 -23.91 5.63
CA PHE A 136 16.09 -23.54 6.18
C PHE A 136 16.22 -23.98 7.63
N THR A 137 17.38 -24.58 7.98
CA THR A 137 17.74 -24.82 9.38
C THR A 137 18.45 -23.58 9.95
N ARG A 138 18.54 -23.48 11.28
CA ARG A 138 19.33 -22.41 11.93
C ARG A 138 20.79 -22.42 11.47
N LYS A 139 21.35 -23.59 11.26
CA LYS A 139 22.72 -23.77 10.78
C LYS A 139 22.91 -23.22 9.37
N ASP A 140 21.96 -23.45 8.46
CA ASP A 140 22.02 -22.95 7.09
C ASP A 140 22.02 -21.43 7.04
N LEU A 141 21.39 -20.79 8.03
CA LEU A 141 21.29 -19.34 8.16
C LEU A 141 22.39 -18.74 9.07
N GLY A 142 23.33 -19.54 9.56
CA GLY A 142 24.38 -19.06 10.46
C GLY A 142 23.87 -18.58 11.83
N LEU A 143 22.69 -19.05 12.25
CA LEU A 143 22.07 -18.67 13.52
C LEU A 143 22.52 -19.60 14.66
N PRO A 144 22.53 -19.13 15.93
CA PRO A 144 22.79 -19.98 17.09
C PRO A 144 21.84 -21.18 17.13
N GLU A 145 22.36 -22.36 17.51
CA GLU A 145 21.56 -23.59 17.59
C GLU A 145 20.42 -23.49 18.60
N THR A 146 20.64 -22.76 19.68
CA THR A 146 19.67 -22.53 20.77
C THR A 146 19.49 -21.04 21.05
N GLY A 147 18.48 -20.71 21.84
CA GLY A 147 18.16 -19.34 22.21
C GLY A 147 17.10 -18.69 21.30
N PHE A 148 16.63 -17.53 21.73
CA PHE A 148 15.67 -16.73 20.97
C PHE A 148 16.42 -15.84 19.97
N VAL A 149 15.93 -15.76 18.75
CA VAL A 149 16.51 -14.92 17.69
C VAL A 149 15.57 -13.73 17.44
N PHE A 150 16.04 -12.55 17.77
CA PHE A 150 15.37 -11.31 17.37
C PHE A 150 15.78 -10.96 15.94
N CYS A 151 14.82 -10.57 15.11
CA CYS A 151 15.08 -10.17 13.74
C CYS A 151 14.39 -8.86 13.40
N CYS A 152 15.01 -8.10 12.50
CA CYS A 152 14.43 -6.90 11.92
C CYS A 152 14.74 -6.85 10.43
N PHE A 153 13.71 -7.01 9.59
CA PHE A 153 13.82 -6.95 8.13
C PHE A 153 13.40 -5.57 7.57
N ASN A 154 13.30 -4.56 8.43
CA ASN A 154 13.03 -3.19 7.99
C ASN A 154 14.24 -2.62 7.23
N ASN A 155 13.95 -1.67 6.36
CA ASN A 155 14.98 -0.91 5.68
C ASN A 155 15.84 -0.14 6.71
N THR A 156 17.15 -0.12 6.49
CA THR A 156 18.13 0.42 7.46
C THR A 156 17.91 1.88 7.81
N PHE A 157 17.39 2.71 6.91
CA PHE A 157 17.08 4.11 7.21
C PHE A 157 16.01 4.30 8.30
N LYS A 158 15.22 3.27 8.60
CA LYS A 158 14.22 3.28 9.69
C LYS A 158 14.81 2.96 11.06
N ILE A 159 16.05 2.49 11.10
CA ILE A 159 16.74 2.14 12.34
C ILE A 159 17.41 3.40 12.87
N THR A 160 16.74 4.08 13.78
CA THR A 160 17.29 5.27 14.44
C THR A 160 18.22 4.87 15.60
N PRO A 161 19.15 5.76 16.05
CA PRO A 161 19.98 5.50 17.22
C PRO A 161 19.16 5.08 18.44
N THR A 162 18.04 5.76 18.72
CA THR A 162 17.15 5.44 19.85
C THR A 162 16.56 4.03 19.75
N THR A 163 16.18 3.60 18.54
CA THR A 163 15.68 2.25 18.29
C THR A 163 16.79 1.23 18.54
N PHE A 164 17.99 1.48 18.04
CA PHE A 164 19.15 0.59 18.19
C PHE A 164 19.56 0.44 19.66
N ASP A 165 19.63 1.57 20.41
CA ASP A 165 19.89 1.55 21.85
C ASP A 165 18.81 0.77 22.63
N GLY A 166 17.56 0.85 22.19
CA GLY A 166 16.45 0.07 22.73
C GLY A 166 16.67 -1.42 22.56
N TRP A 167 17.10 -1.85 21.38
CA TRP A 167 17.43 -3.25 21.11
C TRP A 167 18.64 -3.73 21.95
N GLY A 168 19.68 -2.90 22.11
CA GLY A 168 20.81 -3.19 23.00
C GLY A 168 20.34 -3.50 24.42
N ARG A 169 19.53 -2.64 25.00
CA ARG A 169 18.97 -2.85 26.35
C ARG A 169 18.11 -4.13 26.48
N ILE A 170 17.40 -4.53 25.42
CA ILE A 170 16.64 -5.79 25.41
C ILE A 170 17.63 -6.97 25.44
N LEU A 171 18.66 -6.94 24.62
CA LEU A 171 19.66 -8.02 24.55
C LEU A 171 20.49 -8.18 25.84
N GLU A 172 20.63 -7.11 26.65
CA GLU A 172 21.28 -7.18 27.95
C GLU A 172 20.43 -7.86 29.03
N GLN A 173 19.14 -8.06 28.78
CA GLN A 173 18.17 -8.57 29.78
C GLN A 173 17.70 -10.00 29.49
N VAL A 174 18.14 -10.62 28.39
CA VAL A 174 17.68 -11.95 27.94
C VAL A 174 18.81 -12.95 27.76
#